data_f816c3bf6758ac4cecc7181a5f573d6c
#
_entry.id   f816c3bf6758ac4cecc7181a5f573d6c
#
_cell.length_a   1.000
_cell.length_b   1.000
_cell.length_c   1.000
_cell.angle_alpha   90.00
_cell.angle_beta   90.00
_cell.angle_gamma   90.00
#
_symmetry.space_group_name_H-M   'P 1'
#
loop_
_entity.id
_entity.type
_entity.pdbx_description
1 polymer ?
#
loop_
_entity_poly.entity_id
_entity_poly.type
_entity_poly.pdbx_seq_one_letter_code
_entity_poly.pdbx_strand_id
1 'polypeptide(L)'
;MKVVINGMAALERKTGVGHYIDRLHRELPSTVTARLFPGDLMRPVAKRLAPKARTIGGPTTGPATWRSTMGRLAKEGGRAAAQAYFATYSRAQRYDLYHEPNYIPFRSHLPTVLTVHDLSVLLHPEWHPSERVKLHEQKFMTAVTSARHIITGSRQVRQELLNLIPLSPDRVTAVYYGIGEEFVAPPAEERQRLRERWKLPERFFLYVGAVEPRKNLMVAMRAFVDLPASVRERCPLILAGPWAWKSSEVADYFETHAGPAGARHLGYISDADRIGLYACATALVYPSRYEGFGLPPVEMMACGGAVLAGPSRAVREVLGPHATYLDGDDVAGWREAMRRQANDPESTDRDRETRIAHARQYTWSRCARETLAVYRQA
;
A
#
# COMPACT_ATOMS: atom_id res chain seq x y z
N MET A 1 10.83 22.91 16.43
CA MET A 1 11.55 21.73 15.88
C MET A 1 11.45 21.76 14.37
N LYS A 2 12.57 21.63 13.67
CA LYS A 2 12.64 21.55 12.21
C LYS A 2 12.92 20.13 11.77
N VAL A 3 12.06 19.55 10.94
CA VAL A 3 12.16 18.15 10.49
C VAL A 3 12.33 18.11 8.98
N VAL A 4 13.32 17.37 8.50
CA VAL A 4 13.42 17.01 7.08
C VAL A 4 12.86 15.58 6.88
N ILE A 5 11.89 15.45 5.98
CA ILE A 5 11.27 14.17 5.63
C ILE A 5 11.77 13.79 4.22
N ASN A 6 12.24 12.57 4.03
CA ASN A 6 12.59 12.09 2.70
C ASN A 6 11.33 11.96 1.84
N GLY A 7 11.15 12.88 0.89
CA GLY A 7 10.01 12.93 -0.02
C GLY A 7 10.23 12.23 -1.37
N MET A 8 11.37 11.57 -1.57
CA MET A 8 11.72 10.99 -2.89
C MET A 8 10.67 10.01 -3.42
N ALA A 9 10.09 9.17 -2.54
CA ALA A 9 9.05 8.23 -2.93
C ALA A 9 7.70 8.88 -3.29
N ALA A 10 7.50 10.17 -2.94
CA ALA A 10 6.32 10.94 -3.31
C ALA A 10 6.48 11.73 -4.63
N LEU A 11 7.66 11.69 -5.26
CA LEU A 11 7.92 12.36 -6.54
C LEU A 11 7.38 11.59 -7.75
N GLU A 12 7.24 10.28 -7.62
CA GLU A 12 6.74 9.38 -8.67
C GLU A 12 5.21 9.22 -8.58
N ARG A 13 4.64 8.31 -9.39
CA ARG A 13 3.25 7.88 -9.25
C ARG A 13 3.02 7.45 -7.80
N LYS A 14 2.01 8.03 -7.17
CA LYS A 14 1.73 7.81 -5.76
C LYS A 14 1.45 6.32 -5.48
N THR A 15 2.41 5.70 -4.83
CA THR A 15 2.25 4.39 -4.17
C THR A 15 1.74 4.60 -2.75
N GLY A 16 1.42 3.53 -2.02
CA GLY A 16 1.03 3.64 -0.61
C GLY A 16 2.01 4.47 0.23
N VAL A 17 3.34 4.30 0.00
CA VAL A 17 4.39 5.09 0.67
C VAL A 17 4.33 6.57 0.26
N GLY A 18 4.11 6.87 -1.01
CA GLY A 18 3.98 8.25 -1.48
C GLY A 18 2.76 8.95 -0.88
N HIS A 19 1.63 8.25 -0.75
CA HIS A 19 0.44 8.76 -0.06
C HIS A 19 0.72 9.02 1.43
N TYR A 20 1.39 8.08 2.11
CA TYR A 20 1.79 8.25 3.52
C TYR A 20 2.62 9.52 3.72
N ILE A 21 3.64 9.73 2.89
CA ILE A 21 4.53 10.91 2.97
C ILE A 21 3.73 12.20 2.80
N ASP A 22 2.92 12.30 1.75
CA ASP A 22 2.15 13.50 1.44
C ASP A 22 1.13 13.83 2.53
N ARG A 23 0.41 12.81 3.02
CA ARG A 23 -0.61 12.98 4.05
C ARG A 23 0.01 13.33 5.40
N LEU A 24 1.04 12.60 5.82
CA LEU A 24 1.75 12.90 7.05
C LEU A 24 2.28 14.35 7.04
N HIS A 25 2.94 14.77 5.94
CA HIS A 25 3.50 16.11 5.84
C HIS A 25 2.43 17.21 5.95
N ARG A 26 1.24 17.00 5.36
CA ARG A 26 0.13 17.96 5.41
C ARG A 26 -0.49 18.09 6.79
N GLU A 27 -0.57 16.98 7.52
CA GLU A 27 -1.24 16.90 8.82
C GLU A 27 -0.34 17.21 10.01
N LEU A 28 0.99 17.32 9.80
CA LEU A 28 1.88 17.75 10.85
C LEU A 28 1.53 19.18 11.28
N PRO A 29 1.37 19.43 12.62
CA PRO A 29 0.96 20.73 13.10
C PRO A 29 2.01 21.83 12.84
N SER A 30 1.57 23.08 12.74
CA SER A 30 2.43 24.24 12.47
C SER A 30 3.52 24.50 13.52
N THR A 31 3.41 23.85 14.69
CA THR A 31 4.47 23.85 15.72
C THR A 31 5.76 23.12 15.28
N VAL A 32 5.69 22.38 14.18
CA VAL A 32 6.81 21.70 13.53
C VAL A 32 7.03 22.28 12.15
N THR A 33 8.22 22.75 11.86
CA THR A 33 8.62 23.14 10.50
C THR A 33 9.07 21.88 9.74
N ALA A 34 8.13 21.15 9.15
CA ALA A 34 8.43 19.98 8.32
C ALA A 34 8.69 20.39 6.87
N ARG A 35 9.74 19.85 6.24
CA ARG A 35 10.04 20.05 4.82
C ARG A 35 10.32 18.72 4.14
N LEU A 36 9.80 18.57 2.93
CA LEU A 36 10.09 17.40 2.11
C LEU A 36 11.42 17.59 1.36
N PHE A 37 12.35 16.64 1.53
CA PHE A 37 13.52 16.55 0.66
C PHE A 37 13.10 15.93 -0.70
N PRO A 38 13.57 16.46 -1.85
CA PRO A 38 14.71 17.36 -2.03
C PRO A 38 14.40 18.86 -1.97
N GLY A 39 13.26 19.26 -1.44
CA GLY A 39 12.80 20.65 -1.38
C GLY A 39 12.10 21.10 -2.66
N ASP A 40 11.32 22.19 -2.56
CA ASP A 40 10.44 22.63 -3.65
C ASP A 40 11.22 23.06 -4.89
N LEU A 41 12.40 23.67 -4.71
CA LEU A 41 13.25 24.15 -5.82
C LEU A 41 13.81 22.97 -6.66
N MET A 42 14.22 21.89 -6.00
CA MET A 42 14.82 20.72 -6.68
C MET A 42 13.80 19.67 -7.06
N ARG A 43 12.55 19.77 -6.59
CA ARG A 43 11.48 18.81 -6.88
C ARG A 43 11.22 18.61 -8.38
N PRO A 44 11.16 19.66 -9.24
CA PRO A 44 11.01 19.49 -10.67
C PRO A 44 12.18 18.74 -11.33
N VAL A 45 13.41 19.03 -10.89
CA VAL A 45 14.63 18.38 -11.39
C VAL A 45 14.65 16.92 -10.97
N ALA A 46 14.43 16.65 -9.68
CA ALA A 46 14.36 15.30 -9.15
C ALA A 46 13.27 14.45 -9.81
N LYS A 47 12.10 15.04 -10.11
CA LYS A 47 11.01 14.38 -10.83
C LYS A 47 11.40 14.01 -12.27
N ARG A 48 12.22 14.81 -12.95
CA ARG A 48 12.74 14.50 -14.29
C ARG A 48 13.79 13.38 -14.28
N LEU A 49 14.59 13.31 -13.20
CA LEU A 49 15.65 12.33 -13.01
C LEU A 49 15.17 11.03 -12.35
N ALA A 50 13.98 11.05 -11.73
CA ALA A 50 13.38 9.83 -11.18
C ALA A 50 13.13 8.82 -12.30
N PRO A 51 13.55 7.55 -12.14
CA PRO A 51 13.31 6.52 -13.14
C PRO A 51 11.80 6.39 -13.35
N LYS A 52 11.33 6.67 -14.56
CA LYS A 52 9.92 6.47 -14.92
C LYS A 52 9.55 5.04 -14.60
N ALA A 53 8.55 4.85 -13.75
CA ALA A 53 8.00 3.55 -13.45
C ALA A 53 7.67 2.86 -14.79
N ARG A 54 8.43 1.83 -15.15
CA ARG A 54 8.12 1.02 -16.32
C ARG A 54 6.77 0.39 -16.06
N THR A 55 5.82 0.65 -16.92
CA THR A 55 4.64 -0.18 -17.11
C THR A 55 5.18 -1.57 -17.46
N ILE A 56 5.20 -2.48 -16.49
CA ILE A 56 5.61 -3.87 -16.71
C ILE A 56 4.39 -4.56 -17.32
N GLY A 57 4.32 -4.47 -18.65
CA GLY A 57 3.32 -5.15 -19.46
C GLY A 57 3.98 -5.49 -20.79
N GLY A 58 4.81 -6.54 -20.80
CA GLY A 58 5.39 -7.12 -21.99
C GLY A 58 6.47 -8.14 -21.62
N PRO A 59 6.53 -9.31 -22.27
CA PRO A 59 7.55 -10.31 -22.05
C PRO A 59 8.92 -9.73 -22.45
N THR A 60 9.82 -9.56 -21.48
CA THR A 60 11.22 -9.22 -21.76
C THR A 60 11.99 -10.51 -22.05
N THR A 61 11.91 -11.00 -23.27
CA THR A 61 12.83 -11.98 -23.82
C THR A 61 14.00 -11.22 -24.48
N GLY A 62 15.10 -11.05 -23.75
CA GLY A 62 16.34 -10.53 -24.28
C GLY A 62 17.49 -10.71 -23.29
N PRO A 63 18.70 -11.09 -23.73
CA PRO A 63 19.82 -11.33 -22.84
C PRO A 63 20.21 -10.07 -22.07
N ALA A 64 20.63 -10.25 -20.82
CA ALA A 64 21.13 -9.19 -19.93
C ALA A 64 22.39 -8.56 -20.54
N THR A 65 22.20 -7.48 -21.30
CA THR A 65 23.26 -6.78 -22.01
C THR A 65 23.71 -5.54 -21.22
N TRP A 66 24.86 -4.96 -21.60
CA TRP A 66 25.50 -3.75 -21.09
C TRP A 66 24.54 -2.61 -20.67
N ARG A 67 23.32 -2.54 -21.23
CA ARG A 67 22.26 -1.60 -20.82
C ARG A 67 21.84 -1.78 -19.35
N SER A 68 21.92 -2.99 -18.80
CA SER A 68 21.60 -3.25 -17.39
C SER A 68 22.70 -2.73 -16.46
N THR A 69 23.96 -2.79 -16.89
CA THR A 69 25.12 -2.30 -16.12
C THR A 69 25.15 -0.77 -16.11
N MET A 70 24.95 -0.12 -17.26
CA MET A 70 24.84 1.35 -17.32
C MET A 70 23.63 1.87 -16.55
N GLY A 71 22.49 1.19 -16.60
CA GLY A 71 21.31 1.53 -15.80
C GLY A 71 21.56 1.42 -14.29
N ARG A 72 22.37 0.45 -13.86
CA ARG A 72 22.79 0.28 -12.45
C ARG A 72 23.75 1.38 -12.02
N LEU A 73 24.78 1.65 -12.81
CA LEU A 73 25.75 2.75 -12.55
C LEU A 73 25.04 4.12 -12.52
N ALA A 74 24.07 4.36 -13.41
CA ALA A 74 23.28 5.59 -13.38
C ALA A 74 22.42 5.71 -12.12
N LYS A 75 21.82 4.61 -11.65
CA LYS A 75 21.07 4.59 -10.37
C LYS A 75 21.98 4.79 -9.16
N GLU A 76 23.14 4.16 -9.14
CA GLU A 76 24.13 4.32 -8.07
C GLU A 76 24.71 5.73 -8.04
N GLY A 77 25.07 6.28 -9.20
CA GLY A 77 25.51 7.67 -9.33
C GLY A 77 24.44 8.67 -8.92
N GLY A 78 23.18 8.45 -9.32
CA GLY A 78 22.06 9.27 -8.90
C GLY A 78 21.81 9.23 -7.39
N ARG A 79 21.98 8.06 -6.76
CA ARG A 79 21.86 7.92 -5.30
C ARG A 79 23.02 8.60 -4.57
N ALA A 80 24.24 8.50 -5.08
CA ALA A 80 25.41 9.18 -4.51
C ALA A 80 25.27 10.71 -4.59
N ALA A 81 24.81 11.23 -5.72
CA ALA A 81 24.51 12.65 -5.90
C ALA A 81 23.40 13.12 -4.96
N ALA A 82 22.32 12.36 -4.83
CA ALA A 82 21.25 12.66 -3.88
C ALA A 82 21.73 12.63 -2.42
N GLN A 83 22.63 11.70 -2.08
CA GLN A 83 23.25 11.63 -0.76
C GLN A 83 24.12 12.88 -0.47
N ALA A 84 24.95 13.31 -1.41
CA ALA A 84 25.79 14.49 -1.26
C ALA A 84 24.92 15.76 -1.13
N TYR A 85 23.88 15.88 -1.96
CA TYR A 85 22.92 16.98 -1.86
C TYR A 85 22.18 16.97 -0.53
N PHE A 86 21.71 15.81 -0.06
CA PHE A 86 21.06 15.69 1.25
C PHE A 86 21.97 16.15 2.39
N ALA A 87 23.22 15.74 2.37
CA ALA A 87 24.20 16.11 3.40
C ALA A 87 24.41 17.64 3.46
N THR A 88 24.51 18.30 2.31
CA THR A 88 24.66 19.76 2.22
C THR A 88 23.35 20.46 2.61
N TYR A 89 22.24 20.02 2.08
CA TYR A 89 20.91 20.58 2.34
C TYR A 89 20.55 20.50 3.83
N SER A 90 20.75 19.35 4.46
CA SER A 90 20.40 19.15 5.87
C SER A 90 21.23 20.02 6.81
N ARG A 91 22.50 20.26 6.51
CA ARG A 91 23.38 21.16 7.29
C ARG A 91 23.02 22.64 7.08
N ALA A 92 22.84 23.05 5.83
CA ALA A 92 22.57 24.46 5.50
C ALA A 92 21.25 24.95 6.12
N GLN A 93 20.24 24.10 6.18
CA GLN A 93 18.91 24.45 6.71
C GLN A 93 18.78 24.27 8.23
N ARG A 94 19.80 23.70 8.91
CA ARG A 94 19.82 23.47 10.36
C ARG A 94 18.58 22.73 10.86
N TYR A 95 18.30 21.53 10.29
CA TYR A 95 17.26 20.64 10.78
C TYR A 95 17.68 19.98 12.10
N ASP A 96 16.69 19.69 12.93
CA ASP A 96 16.87 19.02 14.22
C ASP A 96 16.75 17.49 14.07
N LEU A 97 15.96 17.02 13.08
CA LEU A 97 15.61 15.62 12.91
C LEU A 97 15.43 15.27 11.44
N TYR A 98 15.81 14.04 11.08
CA TYR A 98 15.57 13.41 9.79
C TYR A 98 14.55 12.29 9.92
N HIS A 99 13.48 12.32 9.12
CA HIS A 99 12.54 11.20 8.98
C HIS A 99 12.72 10.51 7.63
N GLU A 100 13.08 9.22 7.67
CA GLU A 100 13.10 8.34 6.51
C GLU A 100 11.82 7.49 6.49
N PRO A 101 10.87 7.77 5.60
CA PRO A 101 9.62 7.04 5.53
C PRO A 101 9.67 5.78 4.64
N ASN A 102 10.84 5.33 4.20
CA ASN A 102 10.95 4.21 3.24
C ASN A 102 12.21 3.36 3.42
N TYR A 103 12.35 2.67 4.55
CA TYR A 103 13.32 1.62 4.88
C TYR A 103 14.81 2.00 4.86
N ILE A 104 15.31 2.71 3.84
CA ILE A 104 16.77 2.88 3.63
C ILE A 104 17.12 4.37 3.64
N PRO A 105 17.56 4.90 4.78
CA PRO A 105 17.87 6.31 4.95
C PRO A 105 19.09 6.75 4.13
N PHE A 106 19.15 8.04 3.84
CA PHE A 106 20.41 8.70 3.56
C PHE A 106 21.29 8.70 4.82
N ARG A 107 22.61 8.64 4.65
CA ARG A 107 23.54 8.88 5.76
C ARG A 107 23.32 10.30 6.27
N SER A 108 23.06 10.44 7.56
CA SER A 108 22.70 11.68 8.20
C SER A 108 23.52 11.91 9.47
N HIS A 109 23.81 13.17 9.78
CA HIS A 109 24.32 13.59 11.08
C HIS A 109 23.19 13.87 12.08
N LEU A 110 21.94 13.90 11.60
CA LEU A 110 20.74 14.16 12.40
C LEU A 110 20.25 12.88 13.08
N PRO A 111 19.64 12.99 14.26
CA PRO A 111 18.81 11.91 14.78
C PRO A 111 17.82 11.46 13.70
N THR A 112 17.73 10.16 13.47
CA THR A 112 16.91 9.62 12.38
C THR A 112 15.73 8.81 12.91
N VAL A 113 14.53 9.18 12.51
CA VAL A 113 13.33 8.35 12.66
C VAL A 113 13.13 7.58 11.36
N LEU A 114 12.91 6.27 11.47
CA LEU A 114 12.73 5.37 10.34
C LEU A 114 11.30 4.82 10.35
N THR A 115 10.57 4.87 9.24
CA THR A 115 9.32 4.13 9.11
C THR A 115 9.56 2.79 8.41
N VAL A 116 9.14 1.71 9.06
CA VAL A 116 9.11 0.34 8.55
C VAL A 116 7.66 -0.02 8.27
N HIS A 117 7.26 -0.01 7.00
CA HIS A 117 5.88 -0.26 6.59
C HIS A 117 5.48 -1.73 6.73
N ASP A 118 6.35 -2.64 6.35
CA ASP A 118 6.19 -4.09 6.46
C ASP A 118 7.57 -4.78 6.46
N LEU A 119 7.59 -6.06 6.71
CA LEU A 119 8.81 -6.88 6.72
C LEU A 119 8.76 -7.99 5.66
N SER A 120 7.89 -7.85 4.66
CA SER A 120 7.66 -8.89 3.64
C SER A 120 8.93 -9.28 2.89
N VAL A 121 9.84 -8.34 2.64
CA VAL A 121 11.11 -8.62 1.95
C VAL A 121 12.02 -9.53 2.76
N LEU A 122 11.96 -9.46 4.09
CA LEU A 122 12.79 -10.26 5.00
C LEU A 122 12.12 -11.59 5.34
N LEU A 123 10.81 -11.57 5.60
CA LEU A 123 10.04 -12.74 6.02
C LEU A 123 9.68 -13.66 4.86
N HIS A 124 9.53 -13.09 3.67
CA HIS A 124 9.05 -13.74 2.45
C HIS A 124 9.85 -13.30 1.23
N PRO A 125 11.18 -13.49 1.21
CA PRO A 125 12.04 -13.06 0.12
C PRO A 125 11.64 -13.66 -1.24
N GLU A 126 11.02 -14.86 -1.23
CA GLU A 126 10.52 -15.54 -2.42
C GLU A 126 9.43 -14.73 -3.18
N TRP A 127 8.73 -13.82 -2.51
CA TRP A 127 7.71 -12.97 -3.15
C TRP A 127 8.30 -11.75 -3.85
N HIS A 128 9.58 -11.46 -3.65
CA HIS A 128 10.20 -10.22 -4.13
C HIS A 128 11.24 -10.48 -5.23
N PRO A 129 11.55 -9.46 -6.06
CA PRO A 129 12.69 -9.51 -6.95
C PRO A 129 14.02 -9.66 -6.17
N SER A 130 14.91 -10.50 -6.65
CA SER A 130 16.19 -10.80 -5.98
C SER A 130 17.05 -9.56 -5.70
N GLU A 131 17.06 -8.57 -6.60
CA GLU A 131 17.77 -7.31 -6.41
C GLU A 131 17.23 -6.52 -5.20
N ARG A 132 15.91 -6.56 -4.98
CA ARG A 132 15.27 -5.91 -3.84
C ARG A 132 15.63 -6.61 -2.53
N VAL A 133 15.63 -7.94 -2.54
CA VAL A 133 16.03 -8.76 -1.38
C VAL A 133 17.49 -8.46 -1.00
N LYS A 134 18.43 -8.56 -1.95
CA LYS A 134 19.84 -8.23 -1.72
C LYS A 134 20.07 -6.83 -1.17
N LEU A 135 19.34 -5.85 -1.67
CA LEU A 135 19.44 -4.46 -1.18
C LEU A 135 18.98 -4.34 0.29
N HIS A 136 17.90 -5.04 0.66
CA HIS A 136 17.40 -5.07 2.02
C HIS A 136 18.36 -5.81 2.96
N GLU A 137 18.83 -6.99 2.59
CA GLU A 137 19.83 -7.74 3.35
C GLU A 137 21.08 -6.90 3.68
N GLN A 138 21.56 -6.12 2.71
CA GLN A 138 22.75 -5.30 2.87
C GLN A 138 22.54 -4.04 3.72
N LYS A 139 21.37 -3.43 3.69
CA LYS A 139 21.16 -2.08 4.22
C LYS A 139 20.13 -1.98 5.34
N PHE A 140 19.18 -2.89 5.40
CA PHE A 140 18.07 -2.78 6.33
C PHE A 140 18.54 -2.88 7.80
N MET A 141 19.40 -3.85 8.11
CA MET A 141 19.93 -4.02 9.46
C MET A 141 20.65 -2.76 9.96
N THR A 142 21.52 -2.19 9.12
CA THR A 142 22.22 -0.94 9.46
C THR A 142 21.22 0.21 9.64
N ALA A 143 20.20 0.32 8.79
CA ALA A 143 19.19 1.36 8.87
C ALA A 143 18.42 1.29 10.20
N VAL A 144 17.95 0.09 10.56
CA VAL A 144 17.15 -0.14 11.77
C VAL A 144 17.97 0.03 13.03
N THR A 145 19.20 -0.49 13.08
CA THR A 145 20.06 -0.41 14.27
C THR A 145 20.58 1.01 14.51
N SER A 146 20.83 1.78 13.46
CA SER A 146 21.32 3.18 13.54
C SER A 146 20.20 4.21 13.74
N ALA A 147 18.93 3.88 13.45
CA ALA A 147 17.83 4.79 13.68
C ALA A 147 17.66 5.10 15.16
N ARG A 148 17.44 6.36 15.50
CA ARG A 148 17.15 6.79 16.87
C ARG A 148 15.80 6.22 17.35
N HIS A 149 14.80 6.22 16.47
CA HIS A 149 13.47 5.67 16.72
C HIS A 149 12.89 5.07 15.44
N ILE A 150 12.01 4.07 15.60
CA ILE A 150 11.37 3.39 14.48
C ILE A 150 9.85 3.48 14.63
N ILE A 151 9.19 3.82 13.53
CA ILE A 151 7.74 3.80 13.40
C ILE A 151 7.33 2.58 12.59
N THR A 152 6.30 1.87 13.02
CA THR A 152 5.64 0.81 12.23
C THR A 152 4.16 1.14 12.02
N GLY A 153 3.56 0.63 10.94
CA GLY A 153 2.16 0.92 10.61
C GLY A 153 1.13 0.15 11.46
N SER A 154 1.56 -0.91 12.16
CA SER A 154 0.71 -1.74 13.01
C SER A 154 1.51 -2.31 14.19
N ARG A 155 0.81 -2.77 15.22
CA ARG A 155 1.41 -3.50 16.35
C ARG A 155 1.98 -4.84 15.90
N GLN A 156 1.35 -5.47 14.92
CA GLN A 156 1.84 -6.72 14.33
C GLN A 156 3.24 -6.52 13.73
N VAL A 157 3.44 -5.50 12.88
CA VAL A 157 4.76 -5.22 12.30
C VAL A 157 5.78 -4.83 13.37
N ARG A 158 5.35 -4.09 14.40
CA ARG A 158 6.20 -3.79 15.56
C ARG A 158 6.68 -5.07 16.25
N GLN A 159 5.78 -5.99 16.52
CA GLN A 159 6.11 -7.25 17.18
C GLN A 159 7.04 -8.12 16.32
N GLU A 160 6.77 -8.22 15.03
CA GLU A 160 7.62 -8.93 14.08
C GLU A 160 9.03 -8.34 14.03
N LEU A 161 9.14 -7.01 14.00
CA LEU A 161 10.44 -6.33 13.99
C LEU A 161 11.24 -6.62 15.27
N LEU A 162 10.60 -6.55 16.43
CA LEU A 162 11.22 -6.83 17.73
C LEU A 162 11.62 -8.32 17.89
N ASN A 163 10.88 -9.22 17.26
CA ASN A 163 11.24 -10.65 17.24
C ASN A 163 12.43 -10.95 16.32
N LEU A 164 12.57 -10.19 15.24
CA LEU A 164 13.63 -10.41 14.25
C LEU A 164 14.95 -9.75 14.62
N ILE A 165 14.90 -8.61 15.30
CA ILE A 165 16.06 -7.76 15.54
C ILE A 165 16.11 -7.38 17.03
N PRO A 166 17.27 -7.54 17.71
CA PRO A 166 17.41 -7.22 19.12
C PRO A 166 17.43 -5.68 19.34
N LEU A 167 16.24 -5.10 19.34
CA LEU A 167 16.02 -3.67 19.60
C LEU A 167 15.36 -3.48 20.96
N SER A 168 15.66 -2.36 21.62
CA SER A 168 14.86 -1.95 22.78
C SER A 168 13.44 -1.65 22.35
N PRO A 169 12.40 -2.22 23.02
CA PRO A 169 11.00 -1.95 22.71
C PRO A 169 10.62 -0.46 22.72
N ASP A 170 11.33 0.36 23.52
CA ASP A 170 11.08 1.80 23.62
C ASP A 170 11.50 2.58 22.37
N ARG A 171 12.35 1.96 21.52
CA ARG A 171 12.76 2.54 20.22
C ARG A 171 11.81 2.23 19.09
N VAL A 172 10.75 1.47 19.31
CA VAL A 172 9.82 1.06 18.25
C VAL A 172 8.39 1.40 18.66
N THR A 173 7.73 2.28 17.91
CA THR A 173 6.35 2.69 18.16
C THR A 173 5.46 2.34 16.97
N ALA A 174 4.33 1.68 17.25
CA ALA A 174 3.29 1.48 16.25
C ALA A 174 2.44 2.76 16.14
N VAL A 175 2.42 3.35 14.95
CA VAL A 175 1.60 4.52 14.60
C VAL A 175 0.72 4.12 13.42
N TYR A 176 -0.58 3.99 13.67
CA TYR A 176 -1.53 3.60 12.64
C TYR A 176 -1.66 4.67 11.57
N TYR A 177 -1.79 4.25 10.32
CA TYR A 177 -2.02 5.17 9.21
C TYR A 177 -3.45 5.70 9.24
N GLY A 178 -3.65 6.85 8.63
CA GLY A 178 -4.97 7.43 8.42
C GLY A 178 -5.58 7.05 7.08
N ILE A 179 -6.88 7.22 6.98
CA ILE A 179 -7.61 7.32 5.71
C ILE A 179 -7.97 8.78 5.46
N GLY A 180 -8.12 9.17 4.21
CA GLY A 180 -8.54 10.51 3.86
C GLY A 180 -10.03 10.74 4.19
N GLU A 181 -10.39 11.96 4.52
CA GLU A 181 -11.79 12.35 4.78
C GLU A 181 -12.66 12.20 3.53
N GLU A 182 -12.03 12.21 2.35
CA GLU A 182 -12.67 12.00 1.06
C GLU A 182 -13.24 10.59 0.86
N PHE A 183 -12.82 9.59 1.65
CA PHE A 183 -13.37 8.23 1.59
C PHE A 183 -14.75 8.17 2.24
N VAL A 184 -15.71 8.76 1.53
CA VAL A 184 -17.14 8.75 1.82
C VAL A 184 -17.85 8.27 0.56
N ALA A 185 -18.93 7.50 0.71
CA ALA A 185 -19.71 7.10 -0.45
C ALA A 185 -20.24 8.35 -1.19
N PRO A 186 -19.89 8.55 -2.47
CA PRO A 186 -20.37 9.69 -3.24
C PRO A 186 -21.90 9.65 -3.41
N PRO A 187 -22.54 10.77 -3.74
CA PRO A 187 -23.97 10.81 -4.08
C PRO A 187 -24.36 9.82 -5.17
N ALA A 188 -25.62 9.40 -5.21
CA ALA A 188 -26.10 8.39 -6.15
C ALA A 188 -25.81 8.75 -7.61
N GLU A 189 -25.95 10.03 -7.97
CA GLU A 189 -25.69 10.51 -9.34
C GLU A 189 -24.22 10.36 -9.74
N GLU A 190 -23.28 10.64 -8.84
CA GLU A 190 -21.85 10.46 -9.11
C GLU A 190 -21.49 8.97 -9.25
N ARG A 191 -22.10 8.12 -8.43
CA ARG A 191 -21.95 6.67 -8.54
C ARG A 191 -22.48 6.15 -9.86
N GLN A 192 -23.61 6.70 -10.34
CA GLN A 192 -24.20 6.34 -11.63
C GLN A 192 -23.28 6.76 -12.79
N ARG A 193 -22.76 8.00 -12.77
CA ARG A 193 -21.77 8.49 -13.77
C ARG A 193 -20.50 7.61 -13.81
N LEU A 194 -20.03 7.16 -12.65
CA LEU A 194 -18.90 6.25 -12.57
C LEU A 194 -19.23 4.90 -13.20
N ARG A 195 -20.42 4.34 -12.91
CA ARG A 195 -20.89 3.08 -13.50
C ARG A 195 -20.93 3.16 -15.03
N GLU A 196 -21.46 4.23 -15.56
CA GLU A 196 -21.54 4.46 -17.01
C GLU A 196 -20.14 4.57 -17.63
N ARG A 197 -19.26 5.39 -17.04
CA ARG A 197 -17.90 5.60 -17.55
C ARG A 197 -17.07 4.31 -17.61
N TRP A 198 -17.14 3.51 -16.56
CA TRP A 198 -16.40 2.25 -16.46
C TRP A 198 -17.21 1.04 -16.94
N LYS A 199 -18.46 1.25 -17.41
CA LYS A 199 -19.41 0.18 -17.77
C LYS A 199 -19.51 -0.87 -16.67
N LEU A 200 -19.67 -0.42 -15.42
CA LEU A 200 -19.75 -1.29 -14.26
C LEU A 200 -21.14 -1.92 -14.15
N PRO A 201 -21.24 -3.20 -13.80
CA PRO A 201 -22.53 -3.82 -13.47
C PRO A 201 -23.08 -3.21 -12.16
N GLU A 202 -24.35 -3.47 -11.89
CA GLU A 202 -24.99 -3.01 -10.66
C GLU A 202 -24.30 -3.56 -9.42
N ARG A 203 -23.85 -4.80 -9.49
CA ARG A 203 -23.17 -5.53 -8.41
C ARG A 203 -21.86 -6.11 -8.92
N PHE A 204 -20.80 -6.04 -8.11
CA PHE A 204 -19.51 -6.63 -8.45
C PHE A 204 -18.65 -6.81 -7.21
N PHE A 205 -17.79 -7.80 -7.25
CA PHE A 205 -16.66 -7.91 -6.33
C PHE A 205 -15.52 -7.04 -6.82
N LEU A 206 -14.83 -6.40 -5.90
CA LEU A 206 -13.73 -5.51 -6.22
C LEU A 206 -12.42 -5.98 -5.59
N TYR A 207 -11.36 -6.04 -6.37
CA TYR A 207 -9.98 -6.11 -5.88
C TYR A 207 -9.28 -4.77 -6.16
N VAL A 208 -8.57 -4.23 -5.18
CA VAL A 208 -7.76 -3.00 -5.35
C VAL A 208 -6.34 -3.24 -4.89
N GLY A 209 -5.39 -3.02 -5.78
CA GLY A 209 -3.96 -3.08 -5.49
C GLY A 209 -3.11 -3.56 -6.66
N ALA A 210 -1.80 -3.35 -6.56
CA ALA A 210 -0.87 -3.95 -7.49
C ALA A 210 -0.89 -5.49 -7.35
N VAL A 211 -0.91 -6.21 -8.46
CA VAL A 211 -0.94 -7.68 -8.45
C VAL A 211 0.49 -8.19 -8.26
N GLU A 212 0.75 -8.73 -7.08
CA GLU A 212 2.04 -9.28 -6.66
C GLU A 212 1.81 -10.53 -5.76
N PRO A 213 2.80 -11.42 -5.56
CA PRO A 213 2.59 -12.71 -4.89
C PRO A 213 1.95 -12.62 -3.50
N ARG A 214 2.36 -11.66 -2.65
CA ARG A 214 1.82 -11.51 -1.30
C ARG A 214 0.32 -11.16 -1.26
N LYS A 215 -0.20 -10.56 -2.36
CA LYS A 215 -1.62 -10.22 -2.50
C LYS A 215 -2.52 -11.41 -2.80
N ASN A 216 -1.93 -12.54 -3.20
CA ASN A 216 -2.60 -13.83 -3.35
C ASN A 216 -3.89 -13.81 -4.21
N LEU A 217 -3.91 -12.98 -5.25
CA LEU A 217 -5.11 -12.82 -6.09
C LEU A 217 -5.55 -14.12 -6.76
N MET A 218 -4.64 -15.07 -6.96
CA MET A 218 -4.94 -16.37 -7.57
C MET A 218 -6.07 -17.12 -6.85
N VAL A 219 -6.08 -17.16 -5.52
CA VAL A 219 -7.13 -17.85 -4.76
C VAL A 219 -8.51 -17.24 -5.01
N ALA A 220 -8.59 -15.90 -5.05
CA ALA A 220 -9.84 -15.20 -5.32
C ALA A 220 -10.36 -15.41 -6.75
N MET A 221 -9.44 -15.44 -7.73
CA MET A 221 -9.81 -15.71 -9.13
C MET A 221 -10.29 -17.15 -9.32
N ARG A 222 -9.62 -18.14 -8.71
CA ARG A 222 -10.07 -19.54 -8.72
C ARG A 222 -11.45 -19.66 -8.08
N ALA A 223 -11.64 -19.09 -6.90
CA ALA A 223 -12.92 -19.06 -6.22
C ALA A 223 -14.04 -18.42 -7.07
N PHE A 224 -13.71 -17.33 -7.77
CA PHE A 224 -14.63 -16.67 -8.68
C PHE A 224 -15.00 -17.56 -9.87
N VAL A 225 -14.04 -18.20 -10.52
CA VAL A 225 -14.26 -19.12 -11.66
C VAL A 225 -15.18 -20.28 -11.25
N ASP A 226 -15.02 -20.79 -10.03
CA ASP A 226 -15.80 -21.89 -9.47
C ASP A 226 -17.22 -21.49 -9.00
N LEU A 227 -17.59 -20.20 -9.06
CA LEU A 227 -18.96 -19.76 -8.81
C LEU A 227 -19.90 -20.21 -9.94
N PRO A 228 -21.19 -20.48 -9.64
CA PRO A 228 -22.19 -20.71 -10.69
C PRO A 228 -22.24 -19.54 -11.69
N ALA A 229 -22.44 -19.84 -12.97
CA ALA A 229 -22.46 -18.83 -14.03
C ALA A 229 -23.45 -17.69 -13.72
N SER A 230 -24.65 -18.03 -13.22
CA SER A 230 -25.66 -17.05 -12.83
C SER A 230 -25.23 -16.10 -11.70
N VAL A 231 -24.29 -16.51 -10.85
CA VAL A 231 -23.71 -15.66 -9.79
C VAL A 231 -22.64 -14.75 -10.39
N ARG A 232 -21.75 -15.29 -11.25
CA ARG A 232 -20.70 -14.52 -11.93
C ARG A 232 -21.25 -13.42 -12.82
N GLU A 233 -22.27 -13.74 -13.60
CA GLU A 233 -22.96 -12.79 -14.48
C GLU A 233 -23.60 -11.64 -13.71
N ARG A 234 -24.23 -11.94 -12.57
CA ARG A 234 -24.86 -10.94 -11.71
C ARG A 234 -23.87 -10.14 -10.88
N CYS A 235 -22.76 -10.75 -10.46
CA CYS A 235 -21.76 -10.13 -9.58
C CYS A 235 -20.33 -10.52 -10.03
N PRO A 236 -19.83 -9.95 -11.16
CA PRO A 236 -18.49 -10.25 -11.66
C PRO A 236 -17.39 -9.73 -10.75
N LEU A 237 -16.17 -10.25 -10.95
CA LEU A 237 -14.95 -9.79 -10.27
C LEU A 237 -14.27 -8.69 -11.08
N ILE A 238 -14.06 -7.54 -10.47
CA ILE A 238 -13.37 -6.39 -11.07
C ILE A 238 -12.04 -6.17 -10.36
N LEU A 239 -10.96 -6.16 -11.14
CA LEU A 239 -9.60 -5.93 -10.68
C LEU A 239 -9.17 -4.49 -11.01
N ALA A 240 -8.74 -3.73 -10.02
CA ALA A 240 -8.24 -2.37 -10.16
C ALA A 240 -6.80 -2.27 -9.62
N GLY A 241 -5.85 -2.04 -10.51
CA GLY A 241 -4.43 -1.92 -10.19
C GLY A 241 -3.55 -2.53 -11.25
N PRO A 242 -2.25 -2.20 -11.28
CA PRO A 242 -1.33 -2.71 -12.29
C PRO A 242 -0.89 -4.15 -11.99
N TRP A 243 -0.55 -4.90 -13.04
CA TRP A 243 0.29 -6.08 -12.92
C TRP A 243 1.68 -5.65 -12.43
N ALA A 244 2.15 -6.25 -11.34
CA ALA A 244 3.44 -5.92 -10.73
C ALA A 244 4.46 -7.06 -10.94
N TRP A 245 5.46 -7.17 -10.10
CA TRP A 245 6.49 -8.20 -10.22
C TRP A 245 5.95 -9.60 -9.89
N LYS A 246 6.50 -10.61 -10.56
CA LYS A 246 6.14 -12.03 -10.36
C LYS A 246 4.64 -12.29 -10.49
N SER A 247 3.96 -11.58 -11.39
CA SER A 247 2.51 -11.70 -11.61
C SER A 247 2.15 -12.44 -12.90
N SER A 248 3.12 -12.99 -13.65
CA SER A 248 2.88 -13.63 -14.94
C SER A 248 1.88 -14.79 -14.85
N GLU A 249 2.07 -15.72 -13.90
CA GLU A 249 1.15 -16.84 -13.69
C GLU A 249 -0.28 -16.36 -13.38
N VAL A 250 -0.40 -15.31 -12.57
CA VAL A 250 -1.69 -14.70 -12.20
C VAL A 250 -2.33 -14.03 -13.41
N ALA A 251 -1.54 -13.35 -14.24
CA ALA A 251 -2.01 -12.73 -15.47
C ALA A 251 -2.44 -13.78 -16.51
N ASP A 252 -1.66 -14.85 -16.69
CA ASP A 252 -1.99 -15.95 -17.58
C ASP A 252 -3.30 -16.65 -17.15
N TYR A 253 -3.49 -16.86 -15.85
CA TYR A 253 -4.73 -17.41 -15.33
C TYR A 253 -5.93 -16.46 -15.55
N PHE A 254 -5.70 -15.16 -15.42
CA PHE A 254 -6.72 -14.17 -15.73
C PHE A 254 -7.15 -14.26 -17.20
N GLU A 255 -6.20 -14.27 -18.14
CA GLU A 255 -6.49 -14.31 -19.58
C GLU A 255 -7.16 -15.63 -20.01
N THR A 256 -6.75 -16.74 -19.42
CA THR A 256 -7.23 -18.07 -19.85
C THR A 256 -8.50 -18.56 -19.12
N HIS A 257 -8.78 -18.08 -17.91
CA HIS A 257 -9.87 -18.58 -17.06
C HIS A 257 -10.77 -17.47 -16.51
N ALA A 258 -10.22 -16.52 -15.74
CA ALA A 258 -11.04 -15.57 -15.01
C ALA A 258 -11.72 -14.54 -15.93
N GLY A 259 -11.02 -14.04 -16.94
CA GLY A 259 -11.56 -13.15 -17.98
C GLY A 259 -12.70 -13.79 -18.75
N PRO A 260 -12.50 -14.98 -19.38
CA PRO A 260 -13.58 -15.74 -20.01
C PRO A 260 -14.76 -16.05 -19.08
N ALA A 261 -14.52 -16.21 -17.77
CA ALA A 261 -15.56 -16.41 -16.77
C ALA A 261 -16.29 -15.11 -16.35
N GLY A 262 -15.91 -13.93 -16.91
CA GLY A 262 -16.55 -12.64 -16.69
C GLY A 262 -15.80 -11.68 -15.76
N ALA A 263 -14.59 -12.02 -15.29
CA ALA A 263 -13.75 -11.07 -14.56
C ALA A 263 -13.23 -9.95 -15.49
N ARG A 264 -13.02 -8.75 -14.94
CA ARG A 264 -12.54 -7.60 -15.71
C ARG A 264 -11.34 -6.94 -15.01
N HIS A 265 -10.36 -6.50 -15.80
CA HIS A 265 -9.20 -5.75 -15.30
C HIS A 265 -9.24 -4.32 -15.82
N LEU A 266 -9.31 -3.35 -14.92
CA LEU A 266 -9.39 -1.92 -15.23
C LEU A 266 -8.01 -1.26 -15.36
N GLY A 267 -6.94 -1.95 -14.96
CA GLY A 267 -5.61 -1.35 -14.89
C GLY A 267 -5.52 -0.29 -13.78
N TYR A 268 -4.72 0.75 -14.03
CA TYR A 268 -4.56 1.86 -13.08
C TYR A 268 -5.81 2.73 -13.04
N ILE A 269 -6.27 3.05 -11.85
CA ILE A 269 -7.41 3.94 -11.58
C ILE A 269 -6.96 5.18 -10.82
N SER A 270 -7.69 6.30 -10.98
CA SER A 270 -7.47 7.51 -10.20
C SER A 270 -7.96 7.34 -8.74
N ASP A 271 -7.49 8.22 -7.83
CA ASP A 271 -7.98 8.21 -6.45
C ASP A 271 -9.50 8.47 -6.37
N ALA A 272 -10.03 9.38 -7.21
CA ALA A 272 -11.46 9.65 -7.28
C ALA A 272 -12.27 8.44 -7.76
N ASP A 273 -11.76 7.72 -8.78
CA ASP A 273 -12.39 6.49 -9.26
C ASP A 273 -12.35 5.39 -8.21
N ARG A 274 -11.26 5.31 -7.43
CA ARG A 274 -11.12 4.32 -6.36
C ARG A 274 -12.20 4.48 -5.29
N ILE A 275 -12.48 5.71 -4.86
CA ILE A 275 -13.55 6.01 -3.90
C ILE A 275 -14.90 5.57 -4.47
N GLY A 276 -15.19 5.94 -5.71
CA GLY A 276 -16.42 5.55 -6.37
C GLY A 276 -16.57 4.03 -6.54
N LEU A 277 -15.47 3.33 -6.87
CA LEU A 277 -15.48 1.86 -6.96
C LEU A 277 -15.78 1.20 -5.62
N TYR A 278 -15.19 1.69 -4.52
CA TYR A 278 -15.52 1.21 -3.18
C TYR A 278 -17.00 1.40 -2.85
N ALA A 279 -17.56 2.57 -3.18
CA ALA A 279 -18.95 2.87 -2.89
C ALA A 279 -19.96 2.10 -3.76
N CYS A 280 -19.52 1.57 -4.91
CA CYS A 280 -20.34 0.80 -5.83
C CYS A 280 -20.21 -0.72 -5.68
N ALA A 281 -19.12 -1.19 -5.08
CA ALA A 281 -18.82 -2.62 -4.98
C ALA A 281 -19.69 -3.33 -3.94
N THR A 282 -20.04 -4.56 -4.22
CA THR A 282 -20.73 -5.45 -3.28
C THR A 282 -19.83 -5.82 -2.10
N ALA A 283 -18.56 -6.13 -2.38
CA ALA A 283 -17.53 -6.35 -1.37
C ALA A 283 -16.14 -6.16 -1.98
N LEU A 284 -15.19 -5.76 -1.12
CA LEU A 284 -13.76 -5.84 -1.43
C LEU A 284 -13.29 -7.27 -1.19
N VAL A 285 -12.65 -7.86 -2.19
CA VAL A 285 -11.95 -9.16 -2.10
C VAL A 285 -10.47 -8.86 -1.91
N TYR A 286 -9.94 -9.11 -0.71
CA TYR A 286 -8.58 -8.75 -0.32
C TYR A 286 -7.81 -9.95 0.25
N PRO A 287 -7.39 -10.90 -0.60
CA PRO A 287 -6.87 -12.21 -0.19
C PRO A 287 -5.42 -12.18 0.28
N SER A 288 -4.89 -11.01 0.61
CA SER A 288 -3.49 -10.81 0.99
C SER A 288 -3.06 -11.73 2.13
N ARG A 289 -1.95 -12.44 1.92
CA ARG A 289 -1.30 -13.27 2.93
C ARG A 289 -0.56 -12.45 3.98
N TYR A 290 -0.02 -11.31 3.53
CA TYR A 290 0.77 -10.44 4.39
C TYR A 290 0.60 -8.97 3.99
N GLU A 291 0.45 -8.10 5.01
CA GLU A 291 0.38 -6.64 4.90
C GLU A 291 0.99 -6.00 6.13
N GLY A 292 1.44 -4.75 5.98
CA GLY A 292 1.88 -3.95 7.12
C GLY A 292 0.74 -3.19 7.82
N PHE A 293 -0.36 -2.91 7.09
CA PHE A 293 -1.54 -2.21 7.60
C PHE A 293 -2.83 -2.62 6.87
N GLY A 294 -2.89 -2.40 5.54
CA GLY A 294 -4.08 -2.71 4.75
C GLY A 294 -4.97 -1.49 4.53
N LEU A 295 -4.46 -0.42 3.89
CA LEU A 295 -5.27 0.77 3.57
C LEU A 295 -6.52 0.47 2.75
N PRO A 296 -6.47 -0.32 1.63
CA PRO A 296 -7.66 -0.58 0.81
C PRO A 296 -8.86 -1.15 1.58
N PRO A 297 -8.72 -2.12 2.48
CA PRO A 297 -9.83 -2.59 3.33
C PRO A 297 -10.43 -1.51 4.23
N VAL A 298 -9.60 -0.66 4.84
CA VAL A 298 -10.10 0.44 5.70
C VAL A 298 -10.80 1.50 4.86
N GLU A 299 -10.26 1.83 3.68
CA GLU A 299 -10.90 2.74 2.70
C GLU A 299 -12.27 2.20 2.25
N MET A 300 -12.37 0.89 1.98
CA MET A 300 -13.64 0.23 1.66
C MET A 300 -14.65 0.37 2.78
N MET A 301 -14.24 0.11 4.03
CA MET A 301 -15.11 0.27 5.20
C MET A 301 -15.56 1.72 5.40
N ALA A 302 -14.69 2.70 5.16
CA ALA A 302 -15.05 4.12 5.26
C ALA A 302 -16.13 4.52 4.25
N CYS A 303 -16.16 3.87 3.09
CA CYS A 303 -17.24 4.00 2.10
C CYS A 303 -18.48 3.14 2.44
N GLY A 304 -18.46 2.42 3.56
CA GLY A 304 -19.54 1.56 4.05
C GLY A 304 -19.56 0.14 3.47
N GLY A 305 -18.56 -0.23 2.66
CA GLY A 305 -18.53 -1.51 1.98
C GLY A 305 -18.08 -2.68 2.85
N ALA A 306 -18.45 -3.89 2.45
CA ALA A 306 -18.04 -5.14 3.08
C ALA A 306 -16.63 -5.57 2.61
N VAL A 307 -15.92 -6.32 3.46
CA VAL A 307 -14.57 -6.82 3.17
C VAL A 307 -14.49 -8.32 3.40
N LEU A 308 -14.04 -9.04 2.38
CA LEU A 308 -13.58 -10.42 2.45
C LEU A 308 -12.06 -10.38 2.51
N ALA A 309 -11.46 -10.70 3.65
CA ALA A 309 -10.05 -10.52 3.93
C ALA A 309 -9.32 -11.86 4.07
N GLY A 310 -8.07 -11.91 3.59
CA GLY A 310 -7.16 -13.03 3.78
C GLY A 310 -6.54 -13.08 5.19
N PRO A 311 -5.57 -13.98 5.42
CA PRO A 311 -5.05 -14.30 6.76
C PRO A 311 -4.10 -13.26 7.36
N SER A 312 -3.85 -12.13 6.68
CA SER A 312 -2.92 -11.11 7.18
C SER A 312 -3.26 -10.64 8.58
N ARG A 313 -2.35 -10.85 9.54
CA ARG A 313 -2.54 -10.48 10.95
C ARG A 313 -2.68 -8.97 11.14
N ALA A 314 -1.89 -8.16 10.41
CA ALA A 314 -2.01 -6.70 10.48
C ALA A 314 -3.36 -6.21 9.95
N VAL A 315 -3.89 -6.82 8.88
CA VAL A 315 -5.25 -6.52 8.39
C VAL A 315 -6.30 -6.88 9.44
N ARG A 316 -6.17 -8.05 10.07
CA ARG A 316 -7.08 -8.47 11.15
C ARG A 316 -7.02 -7.52 12.36
N GLU A 317 -5.83 -7.07 12.74
CA GLU A 317 -5.64 -6.07 13.80
C GLU A 317 -6.39 -4.77 13.48
N VAL A 318 -6.28 -4.30 12.24
CA VAL A 318 -6.82 -3.02 11.81
C VAL A 318 -8.33 -3.07 11.58
N LEU A 319 -8.86 -4.14 10.98
CA LEU A 319 -10.29 -4.24 10.66
C LEU A 319 -11.13 -4.77 11.84
N GLY A 320 -10.50 -5.41 12.84
CA GLY A 320 -11.22 -5.99 13.97
C GLY A 320 -12.28 -7.01 13.54
N PRO A 321 -13.47 -7.02 14.16
CA PRO A 321 -14.55 -7.95 13.82
C PRO A 321 -15.38 -7.54 12.58
N HIS A 322 -15.03 -6.46 11.90
CA HIS A 322 -15.86 -5.84 10.85
C HIS A 322 -15.57 -6.36 9.44
N ALA A 323 -14.83 -7.48 9.31
CA ALA A 323 -14.55 -8.15 8.05
C ALA A 323 -14.78 -9.66 8.16
N THR A 324 -15.05 -10.31 7.04
CA THR A 324 -15.06 -11.78 6.93
C THR A 324 -13.63 -12.24 6.63
N TYR A 325 -13.05 -13.06 7.51
CA TYR A 325 -11.68 -13.57 7.38
C TYR A 325 -11.68 -14.98 6.83
N LEU A 326 -10.86 -15.20 5.82
CA LEU A 326 -10.77 -16.45 5.08
C LEU A 326 -9.31 -16.96 5.06
N ASP A 327 -9.13 -18.25 4.97
CA ASP A 327 -7.81 -18.86 4.80
C ASP A 327 -7.22 -18.50 3.43
N GLY A 328 -5.90 -18.33 3.39
CA GLY A 328 -5.19 -17.92 2.17
C GLY A 328 -5.18 -18.94 1.05
N ASP A 329 -5.42 -20.21 1.34
CA ASP A 329 -5.36 -21.31 0.38
C ASP A 329 -6.71 -22.02 0.17
N ASP A 330 -7.73 -21.66 0.95
CA ASP A 330 -9.07 -22.26 0.89
C ASP A 330 -9.95 -21.65 -0.22
N VAL A 331 -9.76 -22.12 -1.46
CA VAL A 331 -10.60 -21.70 -2.62
C VAL A 331 -12.08 -21.94 -2.36
N ALA A 332 -12.45 -23.04 -1.69
CA ALA A 332 -13.84 -23.37 -1.42
C ALA A 332 -14.48 -22.38 -0.43
N GLY A 333 -13.77 -22.01 0.63
CA GLY A 333 -14.20 -20.99 1.58
C GLY A 333 -14.36 -19.61 0.94
N TRP A 334 -13.42 -19.21 0.07
CA TRP A 334 -13.52 -17.96 -0.71
C TRP A 334 -14.75 -17.99 -1.63
N ARG A 335 -14.96 -19.09 -2.37
CA ARG A 335 -16.12 -19.27 -3.23
C ARG A 335 -17.42 -19.14 -2.44
N GLU A 336 -17.53 -19.81 -1.30
CA GLU A 336 -18.74 -19.78 -0.48
C GLU A 336 -18.99 -18.39 0.11
N ALA A 337 -17.95 -17.68 0.59
CA ALA A 337 -18.08 -16.31 1.08
C ALA A 337 -18.55 -15.36 -0.02
N MET A 338 -17.96 -15.45 -1.21
CA MET A 338 -18.39 -14.67 -2.38
C MET A 338 -19.83 -15.01 -2.77
N ARG A 339 -20.19 -16.29 -2.78
CA ARG A 339 -21.56 -16.73 -3.10
C ARG A 339 -22.59 -16.16 -2.12
N ARG A 340 -22.31 -16.20 -0.82
CA ARG A 340 -23.17 -15.62 0.23
C ARG A 340 -23.32 -14.12 0.03
N GLN A 341 -22.22 -13.41 -0.16
CA GLN A 341 -22.22 -11.96 -0.36
C GLN A 341 -22.99 -11.56 -1.66
N ALA A 342 -22.90 -12.38 -2.72
CA ALA A 342 -23.64 -12.15 -3.95
C ALA A 342 -25.14 -12.43 -3.82
N ASN A 343 -25.57 -13.33 -2.96
CA ASN A 343 -26.96 -13.73 -2.80
C ASN A 343 -27.71 -12.94 -1.72
N ASP A 344 -26.99 -12.29 -0.79
CA ASP A 344 -27.58 -11.47 0.27
C ASP A 344 -27.21 -9.98 0.05
N PRO A 345 -27.99 -9.22 -0.73
CA PRO A 345 -27.71 -7.81 -0.99
C PRO A 345 -27.78 -6.93 0.27
N GLU A 346 -28.57 -7.33 1.26
CA GLU A 346 -28.75 -6.57 2.50
C GLU A 346 -27.60 -6.81 3.48
N SER A 347 -26.81 -7.86 3.30
CA SER A 347 -25.66 -8.17 4.18
C SER A 347 -24.64 -7.03 4.22
N THR A 348 -24.49 -6.29 3.10
CA THR A 348 -23.60 -5.14 3.03
C THR A 348 -24.13 -3.95 3.82
N ASP A 349 -25.45 -3.80 3.95
CA ASP A 349 -26.06 -2.66 4.62
C ASP A 349 -26.23 -2.87 6.13
N ARG A 350 -26.45 -4.10 6.60
CA ARG A 350 -26.67 -4.42 8.03
C ARG A 350 -25.63 -3.82 8.97
N ASP A 351 -24.34 -3.92 8.61
CA ASP A 351 -23.22 -3.44 9.44
C ASP A 351 -22.53 -2.20 8.87
N ARG A 352 -23.17 -1.51 7.95
CA ARG A 352 -22.61 -0.38 7.22
C ARG A 352 -22.10 0.72 8.15
N GLU A 353 -22.95 1.16 9.08
CA GLU A 353 -22.62 2.25 10.00
C GLU A 353 -21.50 1.88 10.96
N THR A 354 -21.50 0.65 11.45
CA THR A 354 -20.43 0.15 12.35
C THR A 354 -19.09 0.07 11.63
N ARG A 355 -19.07 -0.35 10.35
CA ARG A 355 -17.85 -0.33 9.52
C ARG A 355 -17.34 1.09 9.30
N ILE A 356 -18.22 2.03 8.97
CA ILE A 356 -17.86 3.45 8.79
C ILE A 356 -17.29 4.01 10.10
N ALA A 357 -17.98 3.80 11.23
CA ALA A 357 -17.54 4.27 12.54
C ALA A 357 -16.17 3.70 12.93
N HIS A 358 -15.95 2.40 12.66
CA HIS A 358 -14.67 1.75 12.90
C HIS A 358 -13.56 2.35 12.03
N ALA A 359 -13.77 2.52 10.72
CA ALA A 359 -12.79 3.09 9.81
C ALA A 359 -12.42 4.54 10.18
N ARG A 360 -13.37 5.34 10.65
CA ARG A 360 -13.17 6.73 11.08
C ARG A 360 -12.24 6.91 12.29
N GLN A 361 -11.87 5.85 13.00
CA GLN A 361 -10.85 5.90 14.04
C GLN A 361 -9.44 6.09 13.48
N TYR A 362 -9.22 5.76 12.20
CA TYR A 362 -7.94 5.87 11.50
C TYR A 362 -7.87 7.20 10.75
N THR A 363 -7.33 8.23 11.40
CA THR A 363 -7.20 9.56 10.80
C THR A 363 -5.75 9.97 10.60
N TRP A 364 -5.47 10.72 9.53
CA TRP A 364 -4.12 11.26 9.31
C TRP A 364 -3.72 12.25 10.40
N SER A 365 -4.66 13.00 10.96
CA SER A 365 -4.43 13.90 12.09
C SER A 365 -3.94 13.14 13.34
N ARG A 366 -4.53 11.96 13.64
CA ARG A 366 -4.03 11.08 14.70
C ARG A 366 -2.64 10.54 14.37
N CYS A 367 -2.42 10.04 13.15
CA CYS A 367 -1.13 9.57 12.69
C CYS A 367 -0.05 10.64 12.84
N ALA A 368 -0.33 11.88 12.44
CA ALA A 368 0.60 13.00 12.57
C ALA A 368 0.90 13.37 14.04
N ARG A 369 -0.12 13.37 14.91
CA ARG A 369 0.05 13.61 16.34
C ARG A 369 0.94 12.55 17.01
N GLU A 370 0.68 11.28 16.72
CA GLU A 370 1.46 10.16 17.26
C GLU A 370 2.89 10.18 16.69
N THR A 371 3.07 10.49 15.41
CA THR A 371 4.39 10.69 14.79
C THR A 371 5.15 11.84 15.43
N LEU A 372 4.49 12.96 15.74
CA LEU A 372 5.11 14.08 16.43
C LEU A 372 5.56 13.70 17.85
N ALA A 373 4.82 12.86 18.55
CA ALA A 373 5.24 12.35 19.86
C ALA A 373 6.55 11.54 19.74
N VAL A 374 6.68 10.72 18.67
CA VAL A 374 7.92 10.00 18.36
C VAL A 374 9.07 10.98 18.04
N TYR A 375 8.82 12.03 17.26
CA TYR A 375 9.86 13.02 16.94
C TYR A 375 10.42 13.72 18.18
N ARG A 376 9.60 13.90 19.22
CA ARG A 376 10.02 14.52 20.50
C ARG A 376 10.88 13.60 21.37
N GLN A 377 10.79 12.28 21.13
CA GLN A 377 11.58 11.26 21.86
C GLN A 377 12.89 10.94 21.15
N ALA A 378 12.99 11.25 19.87
CA ALA A 378 14.18 11.00 19.04
C ALA A 378 15.22 12.10 19.14
#